data_523e021d7e0fe07b6a86ef714b9dd55d
#
_entry.id   523e021d7e0fe07b6a86ef714b9dd55d
#
_cell.length_a   1.000
_cell.length_b   1.000
_cell.length_c   1.000
_cell.angle_alpha   90.00
_cell.angle_beta   90.00
_cell.angle_gamma   90.00
#
_symmetry.space_group_name_H-M   'P 1'
#
loop_
_entity.id
_entity.type
_entity.pdbx_description
1 polymer ?
#
loop_
_entity_poly.entity_id
_entity_poly.type
_entity_poly.pdbx_seq_one_letter_code
_entity_poly.pdbx_strand_id
1 'polypeptide(L)'
;MAFAEHPDQWELYKKVRPETAADEIVRWATPVTAFQRTALRDYELSGVQIKKGQRVVMFYRSANFDEEVFQDPFTFNILRNPNPHVGFGGTGAHYCIGANLARMTINLIFNAVADHMPDLKPISAPERLRSGWLNGIKHWQVDYTGRCPVAH
;
A
#
# COMPACT_ATOMS: atom_id res chain seq x y z
N MET A 1 2.63 -0.11 10.24
CA MET A 1 3.68 0.91 10.03
C MET A 1 3.07 2.29 9.79
N ALA A 2 2.40 2.56 8.67
CA ALA A 2 1.94 3.92 8.36
C ALA A 2 1.26 4.62 9.54
N PHE A 3 0.28 4.01 10.18
CA PHE A 3 -0.36 4.59 11.37
C PHE A 3 0.55 4.75 12.59
N ALA A 4 1.60 3.95 12.73
CA ALA A 4 2.57 4.13 13.80
C ALA A 4 3.52 5.32 13.55
N GLU A 5 3.79 5.61 12.29
CA GLU A 5 4.58 6.75 11.85
C GLU A 5 3.73 8.04 11.77
N HIS A 6 2.39 7.90 11.67
CA HIS A 6 1.42 8.99 11.56
C HIS A 6 0.29 8.80 12.60
N PRO A 7 0.55 9.03 13.90
CA PRO A 7 -0.41 8.78 14.97
C PRO A 7 -1.68 9.65 14.89
N ASP A 8 -1.57 10.84 14.31
CA ASP A 8 -2.71 11.71 13.98
C ASP A 8 -3.71 11.04 13.04
N GLN A 9 -3.21 10.32 12.02
CA GLN A 9 -4.04 9.58 11.08
C GLN A 9 -4.68 8.34 11.74
N TRP A 10 -4.01 7.75 12.74
CA TRP A 10 -4.62 6.68 13.53
C TRP A 10 -5.77 7.21 14.41
N GLU A 11 -5.57 8.34 15.08
CA GLU A 11 -6.63 8.98 15.86
C GLU A 11 -7.83 9.38 14.98
N LEU A 12 -7.56 9.87 13.77
CA LEU A 12 -8.60 10.17 12.78
C LEU A 12 -9.32 8.88 12.33
N TYR A 13 -8.57 7.82 12.03
CA TYR A 13 -9.15 6.54 11.61
C TYR A 13 -10.09 5.95 12.66
N LYS A 14 -9.71 5.96 13.93
CA LYS A 14 -10.55 5.47 15.03
C LYS A 14 -11.92 6.18 15.11
N LYS A 15 -11.97 7.46 14.72
CA LYS A 15 -13.19 8.29 14.77
C LYS A 15 -14.06 8.17 13.51
N VAL A 16 -13.44 8.14 12.32
CA VAL A 16 -14.16 8.33 11.04
C VAL A 16 -14.29 7.04 10.26
N ARG A 17 -13.27 6.16 10.30
CA ARG A 17 -13.20 4.87 9.56
C ARG A 17 -13.54 5.01 8.08
N PRO A 18 -12.86 5.90 7.33
CA PRO A 18 -13.23 6.19 5.96
C PRO A 18 -12.90 5.00 5.05
N GLU A 19 -13.76 4.72 4.08
CA GLU A 19 -13.53 3.67 3.06
C GLU A 19 -12.28 3.95 2.22
N THR A 20 -11.92 5.23 2.03
CA THR A 20 -10.71 5.68 1.32
C THR A 20 -9.42 5.23 1.99
N ALA A 21 -9.44 4.87 3.28
CA ALA A 21 -8.25 4.46 4.01
C ALA A 21 -7.60 3.21 3.42
N ALA A 22 -8.38 2.25 2.91
CA ALA A 22 -7.83 1.03 2.31
C ALA A 22 -6.95 1.33 1.09
N ASP A 23 -7.39 2.23 0.21
CA ASP A 23 -6.60 2.63 -0.95
C ASP A 23 -5.35 3.43 -0.57
N GLU A 24 -5.44 4.32 0.43
CA GLU A 24 -4.28 5.05 0.91
C GLU A 24 -3.25 4.13 1.59
N ILE A 25 -3.70 3.14 2.36
CA ILE A 25 -2.81 2.12 2.93
C ILE A 25 -2.08 1.34 1.84
N VAL A 26 -2.78 0.96 0.76
CA VAL A 26 -2.18 0.25 -0.37
C VAL A 26 -1.22 1.15 -1.15
N ARG A 27 -1.59 2.40 -1.41
CA ARG A 27 -0.70 3.39 -2.05
C ARG A 27 0.60 3.55 -1.26
N TRP A 28 0.47 3.86 0.03
CA TRP A 28 1.61 4.12 0.92
C TRP A 28 2.51 2.90 1.10
N ALA A 29 1.93 1.74 1.34
CA ALA A 29 2.68 0.51 1.54
C ALA A 29 3.30 0.00 0.23
N THR A 30 2.64 0.20 -0.90
CA THR A 30 3.04 -0.35 -2.20
C THR A 30 3.54 -1.81 -2.05
N PRO A 31 2.66 -2.78 -1.74
CA PRO A 31 3.06 -4.15 -1.40
C PRO A 31 3.84 -4.85 -2.50
N VAL A 32 3.53 -4.53 -3.75
CA VAL A 32 4.29 -4.98 -4.93
C VAL A 32 5.18 -3.84 -5.38
N THR A 33 6.49 -4.06 -5.36
CA THR A 33 7.48 -3.02 -5.68
C THR A 33 7.56 -2.75 -7.17
N ALA A 34 7.61 -3.82 -7.97
CA ALA A 34 7.80 -3.73 -9.42
C ALA A 34 7.27 -4.95 -10.16
N PHE A 35 6.85 -4.75 -11.40
CA PHE A 35 6.62 -5.80 -12.38
C PHE A 35 7.41 -5.54 -13.66
N GLN A 36 7.75 -6.63 -14.35
CA GLN A 36 8.45 -6.60 -15.64
C GLN A 36 7.49 -6.97 -16.77
N ARG A 37 7.71 -6.33 -17.92
CA ARG A 37 7.11 -6.67 -19.22
C ARG A 37 8.21 -6.83 -20.25
N THR A 38 7.90 -7.53 -21.35
CA THR A 38 8.77 -7.62 -22.52
C THR A 38 8.08 -6.94 -23.69
N ALA A 39 8.77 -6.04 -24.36
CA ALA A 39 8.25 -5.36 -25.53
C ALA A 39 8.02 -6.36 -26.69
N LEU A 40 6.80 -6.44 -27.20
CA LEU A 40 6.43 -7.34 -28.30
C LEU A 40 6.76 -6.74 -29.68
N ARG A 41 6.99 -5.44 -29.73
CA ARG A 41 7.37 -4.66 -30.93
C ARG A 41 8.20 -3.46 -30.51
N ASP A 42 8.81 -2.79 -31.47
CA ASP A 42 9.44 -1.49 -31.23
C ASP A 42 8.36 -0.48 -30.80
N TYR A 43 8.68 0.33 -29.81
CA TYR A 43 7.78 1.34 -29.25
C TYR A 43 8.57 2.53 -28.73
N GLU A 44 7.98 3.73 -28.82
CA GLU A 44 8.52 4.93 -28.19
C GLU A 44 7.69 5.29 -26.98
N LEU A 45 8.35 5.50 -25.85
CA LEU A 45 7.73 5.95 -24.60
C LEU A 45 8.46 7.18 -24.09
N SER A 46 7.77 8.32 -24.08
CA SER A 46 8.31 9.61 -23.60
C SER A 46 9.70 9.95 -24.23
N GLY A 47 9.84 9.76 -25.55
CA GLY A 47 11.07 10.03 -26.28
C GLY A 47 12.13 8.91 -26.19
N VAL A 48 11.88 7.86 -25.40
CA VAL A 48 12.80 6.71 -25.28
C VAL A 48 12.37 5.60 -26.21
N GLN A 49 13.30 5.17 -27.09
CA GLN A 49 13.06 4.04 -28.00
C GLN A 49 13.24 2.71 -27.27
N ILE A 50 12.17 1.93 -27.21
CA ILE A 50 12.15 0.56 -26.67
C ILE A 50 12.08 -0.41 -27.84
N LYS A 51 13.08 -1.28 -27.97
CA LYS A 51 13.13 -2.29 -29.03
C LYS A 51 12.38 -3.56 -28.65
N LYS A 52 11.83 -4.25 -29.64
CA LYS A 52 11.26 -5.58 -29.48
C LYS A 52 12.22 -6.50 -28.70
N GLY A 53 11.70 -7.20 -27.72
CA GLY A 53 12.44 -8.10 -26.83
C GLY A 53 13.09 -7.44 -25.61
N GLN A 54 13.14 -6.11 -25.55
CA GLN A 54 13.66 -5.43 -24.36
C GLN A 54 12.70 -5.58 -23.18
N ARG A 55 13.30 -5.63 -21.99
CA ARG A 55 12.57 -5.70 -20.72
C ARG A 55 12.29 -4.29 -20.22
N VAL A 56 11.03 -4.06 -19.84
CA VAL A 56 10.55 -2.83 -19.23
C VAL A 56 10.11 -3.13 -17.81
N VAL A 57 10.70 -2.48 -16.83
CA VAL A 57 10.36 -2.65 -15.42
C VAL A 57 9.54 -1.44 -14.97
N MET A 58 8.35 -1.71 -14.44
CA MET A 58 7.45 -0.69 -13.90
C MET A 58 7.61 -0.65 -12.39
N PHE A 59 8.11 0.46 -11.85
CA PHE A 59 8.26 0.68 -10.42
C PHE A 59 6.98 1.29 -9.85
N TYR A 60 6.16 0.48 -9.19
CA TYR A 60 4.87 0.91 -8.64
C TYR A 60 5.03 1.95 -7.54
N ARG A 61 6.09 1.83 -6.74
CA ARG A 61 6.35 2.82 -5.70
C ARG A 61 6.62 4.20 -6.29
N SER A 62 7.39 4.29 -7.38
CA SER A 62 7.62 5.57 -8.06
C SER A 62 6.30 6.19 -8.51
N ALA A 63 5.45 5.41 -9.18
CA ALA A 63 4.15 5.87 -9.65
C ALA A 63 3.19 6.26 -8.52
N ASN A 64 3.22 5.54 -7.39
CA ASN A 64 2.36 5.83 -6.23
C ASN A 64 2.79 7.07 -5.43
N PHE A 65 3.99 7.60 -5.69
CA PHE A 65 4.55 8.79 -5.05
C PHE A 65 4.91 9.88 -6.07
N ASP A 66 4.30 9.82 -7.26
CA ASP A 66 4.53 10.76 -8.35
C ASP A 66 3.84 12.10 -8.06
N GLU A 67 4.62 13.17 -8.02
CA GLU A 67 4.16 14.55 -7.75
C GLU A 67 3.32 15.12 -8.90
N GLU A 68 3.44 14.56 -10.11
CA GLU A 68 2.60 14.96 -11.25
C GLU A 68 1.18 14.36 -11.15
N VAL A 69 1.00 13.31 -10.36
CA VAL A 69 -0.27 12.58 -10.21
C VAL A 69 -0.93 12.84 -8.86
N PHE A 70 -0.12 12.91 -7.80
CA PHE A 70 -0.62 13.06 -6.44
C PHE A 70 -0.23 14.40 -5.83
N GLN A 71 -1.20 15.13 -5.35
CA GLN A 71 -0.92 16.27 -4.47
C GLN A 71 -0.36 15.74 -3.14
N ASP A 72 0.77 16.30 -2.69
CA ASP A 72 1.46 15.91 -1.46
C ASP A 72 1.67 14.38 -1.34
N PRO A 73 2.36 13.74 -2.31
CA PRO A 73 2.47 12.28 -2.39
C PRO A 73 3.16 11.66 -1.17
N PHE A 74 4.03 12.42 -0.49
CA PHE A 74 4.77 12.00 0.71
C PHE A 74 4.00 12.25 2.01
N THR A 75 2.75 12.68 1.93
CA THR A 75 1.84 12.79 3.08
C THR A 75 0.90 11.59 3.09
N PHE A 76 0.91 10.82 4.19
CA PHE A 76 -0.06 9.76 4.43
C PHE A 76 -1.39 10.40 4.86
N ASN A 77 -2.42 10.26 4.04
CA ASN A 77 -3.73 10.87 4.27
C ASN A 77 -4.85 9.87 3.98
N ILE A 78 -5.46 9.33 5.03
CA ILE A 78 -6.54 8.34 4.91
C ILE A 78 -7.82 8.86 4.26
N LEU A 79 -7.94 10.18 4.09
CA LEU A 79 -9.05 10.83 3.39
C LEU A 79 -8.74 11.18 1.93
N ARG A 80 -7.56 10.75 1.43
CA ARG A 80 -7.15 11.05 0.05
C ARG A 80 -8.20 10.61 -0.96
N ASN A 81 -8.70 11.57 -1.72
CA ASN A 81 -9.66 11.36 -2.80
C ASN A 81 -9.54 12.50 -3.83
N PRO A 82 -9.28 12.21 -5.12
CA PRO A 82 -9.06 10.88 -5.69
C PRO A 82 -7.74 10.23 -5.25
N ASN A 83 -7.67 8.89 -5.34
CA ASN A 83 -6.46 8.12 -5.04
C ASN A 83 -6.15 7.14 -6.20
N PRO A 84 -5.62 7.65 -7.34
CA PRO A 84 -5.39 6.85 -8.54
C PRO A 84 -4.11 5.99 -8.46
N HIS A 85 -3.90 5.34 -7.33
CA HIS A 85 -2.72 4.51 -7.15
C HIS A 85 -2.72 3.26 -8.04
N VAL A 86 -1.54 2.77 -8.37
CA VAL A 86 -1.34 1.57 -9.17
C VAL A 86 -1.00 0.32 -8.33
N GLY A 87 -1.27 0.33 -7.03
CA GLY A 87 -0.97 -0.79 -6.14
C GLY A 87 -1.66 -2.11 -6.52
N PHE A 88 -2.77 -2.03 -7.26
CA PHE A 88 -3.46 -3.18 -7.85
C PHE A 88 -3.21 -3.33 -9.36
N GLY A 89 -2.26 -2.62 -9.91
CA GLY A 89 -2.02 -2.48 -11.34
C GLY A 89 -2.78 -1.29 -11.93
N GLY A 90 -2.58 -1.08 -13.23
CA GLY A 90 -3.32 -0.08 -14.01
C GLY A 90 -4.59 -0.66 -14.60
N THR A 91 -5.05 -0.09 -15.70
CA THR A 91 -6.18 -0.60 -16.48
C THR A 91 -5.79 -1.83 -17.32
N GLY A 92 -6.77 -2.69 -17.63
CA GLY A 92 -6.60 -3.83 -18.53
C GLY A 92 -6.71 -5.20 -17.88
N ALA A 93 -6.41 -6.24 -18.65
CA ALA A 93 -6.65 -7.63 -18.30
C ALA A 93 -5.83 -8.14 -17.09
N HIS A 94 -4.77 -7.44 -16.72
CA HIS A 94 -3.92 -7.78 -15.58
C HIS A 94 -4.22 -6.97 -14.31
N TYR A 95 -5.30 -6.20 -14.28
CA TYR A 95 -5.77 -5.60 -13.04
C TYR A 95 -5.99 -6.68 -11.97
N CYS A 96 -5.61 -6.40 -10.74
CA CYS A 96 -5.65 -7.40 -9.67
C CYS A 96 -7.08 -7.90 -9.44
N ILE A 97 -7.31 -9.18 -9.70
CA ILE A 97 -8.62 -9.82 -9.47
C ILE A 97 -9.04 -9.79 -7.98
N GLY A 98 -8.05 -9.76 -7.08
CA GLY A 98 -8.27 -9.69 -5.63
C GLY A 98 -8.42 -8.27 -5.06
N ALA A 99 -8.45 -7.21 -5.89
CA ALA A 99 -8.44 -5.83 -5.40
C ALA A 99 -9.59 -5.52 -4.44
N ASN A 100 -10.80 -5.96 -4.75
CA ASN A 100 -11.97 -5.74 -3.89
C ASN A 100 -11.88 -6.54 -2.59
N LEU A 101 -11.42 -7.79 -2.68
CA LEU A 101 -11.18 -8.63 -1.50
C LEU A 101 -10.11 -8.02 -0.59
N ALA A 102 -9.04 -7.48 -1.18
CA ALA A 102 -7.97 -6.82 -0.42
C ALA A 102 -8.50 -5.58 0.33
N ARG A 103 -9.26 -4.71 -0.35
CA ARG A 103 -9.88 -3.54 0.29
C ARG A 103 -10.80 -3.93 1.44
N MET A 104 -11.66 -4.92 1.21
CA MET A 104 -12.56 -5.44 2.25
C MET A 104 -11.76 -5.98 3.44
N THR A 105 -10.73 -6.79 3.18
CA THR A 105 -9.87 -7.37 4.23
C THR A 105 -9.14 -6.30 5.02
N ILE A 106 -8.58 -5.28 4.36
CA ILE A 106 -7.93 -4.15 5.01
C ILE A 106 -8.90 -3.43 5.94
N ASN A 107 -10.09 -3.08 5.45
CA ASN A 107 -11.10 -2.40 6.25
C ASN A 107 -11.54 -3.23 7.46
N LEU A 108 -11.79 -4.53 7.28
CA LEU A 108 -12.17 -5.42 8.38
C LEU A 108 -11.07 -5.53 9.44
N ILE A 109 -9.81 -5.72 9.03
CA ILE A 109 -8.68 -5.84 9.95
C ILE A 109 -8.47 -4.53 10.72
N PHE A 110 -8.42 -3.38 10.03
CA PHE A 110 -8.16 -2.12 10.72
C PHE A 110 -9.33 -1.67 11.60
N ASN A 111 -10.58 -2.00 11.25
CA ASN A 111 -11.72 -1.81 12.14
C ASN A 111 -11.58 -2.66 13.40
N ALA A 112 -11.26 -3.94 13.25
CA ALA A 112 -11.04 -4.83 14.40
C ALA A 112 -9.87 -4.36 15.29
N VAL A 113 -8.76 -3.90 14.68
CA VAL A 113 -7.63 -3.33 15.43
C VAL A 113 -8.06 -2.07 16.18
N ALA A 114 -8.85 -1.18 15.56
CA ALA A 114 -9.35 0.03 16.21
C ALA A 114 -10.30 -0.27 17.37
N ASP A 115 -11.07 -1.37 17.30
CA ASP A 115 -12.01 -1.76 18.33
C ASP A 115 -11.35 -2.53 19.49
N HIS A 116 -10.38 -3.39 19.20
CA HIS A 116 -9.83 -4.32 20.17
C HIS A 116 -8.41 -4.01 20.63
N MET A 117 -7.65 -3.25 19.82
CA MET A 117 -6.25 -2.89 20.10
C MET A 117 -5.97 -1.41 19.74
N PRO A 118 -6.78 -0.45 20.26
CA PRO A 118 -6.70 0.96 19.86
C PRO A 118 -5.37 1.64 20.22
N ASP A 119 -4.67 1.09 21.18
CA ASP A 119 -3.39 1.57 21.74
C ASP A 119 -2.18 0.78 21.23
N LEU A 120 -2.38 -0.04 20.18
CA LEU A 120 -1.32 -0.81 19.56
C LEU A 120 -0.16 0.10 19.13
N LYS A 121 1.04 -0.21 19.58
CA LYS A 121 2.27 0.53 19.28
C LYS A 121 3.45 -0.40 19.07
N PRO A 122 4.36 -0.02 18.15
CA PRO A 122 5.58 -0.78 17.93
C PRO A 122 6.54 -0.61 19.11
N ILE A 123 7.20 -1.72 19.47
CA ILE A 123 8.27 -1.76 20.48
C ILE A 123 9.63 -2.14 19.88
N SER A 124 9.67 -2.44 18.58
CA SER A 124 10.90 -2.71 17.83
C SER A 124 10.84 -2.12 16.43
N ALA A 125 12.00 -2.01 15.78
CA ALA A 125 12.04 -1.79 14.35
C ALA A 125 11.51 -3.03 13.59
N PRO A 126 10.81 -2.86 12.45
CA PRO A 126 10.35 -3.98 11.65
C PRO A 126 11.52 -4.67 10.95
N GLU A 127 11.54 -6.01 10.99
CA GLU A 127 12.40 -6.81 10.13
C GLU A 127 11.77 -6.94 8.76
N ARG A 128 12.39 -6.33 7.75
CA ARG A 128 11.85 -6.32 6.39
C ARG A 128 12.20 -7.58 5.61
N LEU A 129 11.30 -7.97 4.72
CA LEU A 129 11.55 -9.00 3.73
C LEU A 129 12.64 -8.51 2.74
N ARG A 130 13.66 -9.33 2.51
CA ARG A 130 14.67 -9.07 1.46
C ARG A 130 14.13 -9.59 0.13
N SER A 131 13.42 -8.73 -0.60
CA SER A 131 12.79 -9.05 -1.88
C SER A 131 12.81 -7.82 -2.78
N GLY A 132 13.16 -8.00 -4.05
CA GLY A 132 13.01 -6.97 -5.08
C GLY A 132 11.59 -6.87 -5.63
N TRP A 133 10.73 -7.81 -5.28
CA TRP A 133 9.36 -7.88 -5.78
C TRP A 133 8.33 -7.44 -4.72
N LEU A 134 8.46 -7.93 -3.48
CA LEU A 134 7.50 -7.66 -2.41
C LEU A 134 8.09 -6.74 -1.35
N ASN A 135 7.34 -5.70 -0.99
CA ASN A 135 7.62 -4.82 0.14
C ASN A 135 6.90 -5.36 1.39
N GLY A 136 7.46 -6.37 2.02
CA GLY A 136 6.87 -7.05 3.16
C GLY A 136 7.62 -6.85 4.46
N ILE A 137 6.97 -7.21 5.56
CA ILE A 137 7.54 -7.29 6.91
C ILE A 137 7.51 -8.76 7.32
N LYS A 138 8.63 -9.29 7.82
CA LYS A 138 8.74 -10.65 8.35
C LYS A 138 8.32 -10.71 9.81
N HIS A 139 8.91 -9.84 10.61
CA HIS A 139 8.67 -9.75 12.06
C HIS A 139 8.57 -8.29 12.49
N TRP A 140 7.65 -8.02 13.37
CA TRP A 140 7.47 -6.71 13.98
C TRP A 140 6.82 -6.88 15.35
N GLN A 141 7.54 -6.54 16.40
CA GLN A 141 7.02 -6.62 17.74
C GLN A 141 6.18 -5.40 18.06
N VAL A 142 5.00 -5.65 18.61
CA VAL A 142 4.05 -4.62 19.00
C VAL A 142 3.57 -4.90 20.42
N ASP A 143 3.22 -3.84 21.15
CA ASP A 143 2.57 -3.88 22.45
C ASP A 143 1.15 -3.33 22.34
N TYR A 144 0.25 -3.84 23.14
CA TYR A 144 -1.14 -3.37 23.25
C TYR A 144 -1.74 -3.76 24.60
N THR A 145 -2.63 -2.92 25.15
CA THR A 145 -3.27 -3.17 26.43
C THR A 145 -4.64 -3.82 26.33
N GLY A 146 -5.18 -3.92 25.11
CA GLY A 146 -6.46 -4.57 24.84
C GLY A 146 -6.44 -6.09 25.07
N ARG A 147 -7.60 -6.68 25.36
CA ARG A 147 -7.73 -8.13 25.41
C ARG A 147 -7.76 -8.70 24.00
N CYS A 148 -6.84 -9.61 23.70
CA CYS A 148 -6.95 -10.40 22.46
C CYS A 148 -8.29 -11.16 22.47
N PRO A 149 -9.18 -10.99 21.47
CA PRO A 149 -10.46 -11.70 21.45
C PRO A 149 -10.30 -13.23 21.24
N VAL A 150 -9.08 -13.71 20.99
CA VAL A 150 -8.74 -15.10 20.68
C VAL A 150 -7.99 -15.79 21.84
N ALA A 151 -7.91 -15.20 23.01
CA ALA A 151 -7.40 -15.89 24.20
C ALA A 151 -8.46 -16.90 24.70
N HIS A 152 -8.39 -18.12 24.20
CA HIS A 152 -9.09 -19.28 24.74
C HIS A 152 -8.21 -20.03 25.73
#